data_1a4eac37683be311c3f39ac895d27407
#
_entry.id   1a4eac37683be311c3f39ac895d27407
#
_cell.length_a   1.000
_cell.length_b   1.000
_cell.length_c   1.000
_cell.angle_alpha   90.00
_cell.angle_beta   90.00
_cell.angle_gamma   90.00
#
_symmetry.space_group_name_H-M   'P 1'
#
loop_
_entity.id
_entity.type
_entity.pdbx_description
1 polymer ?
#
loop_
_entity_poly.entity_id
_entity_poly.type
_entity_poly.pdbx_seq_one_letter_code
_entity_poly.pdbx_strand_id
1 'polypeptide(L)'
;MEEGQLGVSFGGRLCQFLHNWKKLTSDKQILNYIEGVTFELHNTPNQSFVCPEYSFDQQTKQLMSAEIDLFLDKNIIERVGHENGEIVSNIFPRKKKSGKIRIIGNFKDINSEIAYHKFKQTTVQSIIDMLRPGQFLCSIDLQDAYYCINVDKTHRKYIKFSWKNELFQFTCLAQGIGCAPRLF
;
A
#
# COMPACT_ATOMS: atom_id res chain seq x y z
N MET A 1 2.03 26.02 22.96
CA MET A 1 2.37 26.44 21.59
C MET A 1 1.98 25.27 20.70
N GLU A 2 0.80 25.35 20.07
CA GLU A 2 0.31 24.35 19.15
C GLU A 2 1.12 24.52 17.84
N GLU A 3 2.00 23.57 17.58
CA GLU A 3 2.61 23.44 16.26
C GLU A 3 1.51 23.10 15.27
N GLY A 4 1.25 24.01 14.34
CA GLY A 4 0.30 23.82 13.27
C GLY A 4 0.59 22.51 12.54
N GLN A 5 -0.30 21.55 12.65
CA GLN A 5 -0.34 20.40 11.78
C GLN A 5 -0.51 20.91 10.35
N LEU A 6 0.59 21.02 9.63
CA LEU A 6 0.59 21.05 8.18
C LEU A 6 -0.25 19.85 7.74
N GLY A 7 -1.29 20.08 6.97
CA GLY A 7 -2.24 19.07 6.50
C GLY A 7 -1.58 18.05 5.55
N VAL A 8 -0.65 17.28 6.08
CA VAL A 8 0.07 16.23 5.37
C VAL A 8 -0.83 15.03 5.27
N SER A 9 -1.29 14.73 4.05
CA SER A 9 -1.99 13.49 3.76
C SER A 9 -1.18 12.30 4.25
N PHE A 10 -1.81 11.33 4.91
CA PHE A 10 -1.12 10.12 5.36
C PHE A 10 -0.78 9.20 4.18
N GLY A 11 -1.74 8.98 3.27
CA GLY A 11 -1.53 8.18 2.05
C GLY A 11 -0.50 8.82 1.15
N GLY A 12 0.54 8.06 0.77
CA GLY A 12 1.60 8.51 -0.11
C GLY A 12 2.52 9.60 0.45
N ARG A 13 2.51 9.83 1.77
CA ARG A 13 3.17 10.99 2.41
C ARG A 13 4.66 11.12 2.10
N LEU A 14 5.37 10.05 1.73
CA LEU A 14 6.81 10.14 1.45
C LEU A 14 7.12 11.07 0.28
N CYS A 15 6.26 11.20 -0.72
CA CYS A 15 6.49 12.10 -1.85
C CYS A 15 6.60 13.58 -1.43
N GLN A 16 5.95 13.97 -0.34
CA GLN A 16 6.00 15.34 0.19
C GLN A 16 7.38 15.68 0.79
N PHE A 17 8.18 14.67 1.11
CA PHE A 17 9.52 14.79 1.65
C PHE A 17 10.63 14.51 0.63
N LEU A 18 10.31 14.50 -0.66
CA LEU A 18 11.27 14.20 -1.73
C LEU A 18 12.52 15.09 -1.66
N HIS A 19 12.35 16.38 -1.29
CA HIS A 19 13.48 17.31 -1.13
C HIS A 19 14.44 16.90 0.00
N ASN A 20 13.93 16.28 1.07
CA ASN A 20 14.76 15.74 2.15
C ASN A 20 15.47 14.46 1.71
N TRP A 21 14.77 13.59 0.99
CA TRP A 21 15.35 12.37 0.43
C TRP A 21 16.51 12.65 -0.53
N LYS A 22 16.37 13.69 -1.38
CA LYS A 22 17.46 14.14 -2.27
C LYS A 22 18.73 14.60 -1.52
N LYS A 23 18.64 14.93 -0.23
CA LYS A 23 19.81 15.24 0.62
C LYS A 23 20.45 13.96 1.19
N LEU A 24 19.69 12.88 1.30
CA LEU A 24 20.14 11.60 1.90
C LEU A 24 20.69 10.64 0.86
N THR A 25 20.19 10.67 -0.38
CA THR A 25 20.61 9.76 -1.45
C THR A 25 20.54 10.43 -2.82
N SER A 26 21.45 10.02 -3.71
CA SER A 26 21.43 10.33 -5.13
C SER A 26 20.93 9.17 -6.00
N ASP A 27 20.54 8.05 -5.38
CA ASP A 27 20.01 6.89 -6.08
C ASP A 27 18.67 7.23 -6.73
N LYS A 28 18.68 7.25 -8.06
CA LYS A 28 17.50 7.61 -8.88
C LYS A 28 16.34 6.63 -8.68
N GLN A 29 16.62 5.35 -8.43
CA GLN A 29 15.58 4.35 -8.24
C GLN A 29 14.83 4.60 -6.92
N ILE A 30 15.56 4.87 -5.84
CA ILE A 30 14.96 5.24 -4.55
C ILE A 30 14.15 6.53 -4.69
N LEU A 31 14.70 7.56 -5.31
CA LEU A 31 13.99 8.83 -5.49
C LEU A 31 12.71 8.68 -6.32
N ASN A 32 12.72 7.86 -7.36
CA ASN A 32 11.52 7.54 -8.14
C ASN A 32 10.46 6.82 -7.30
N TYR A 33 10.86 5.88 -6.42
CA TYR A 33 9.91 5.22 -5.52
C TYR A 33 9.30 6.18 -4.49
N ILE A 34 10.07 7.17 -4.03
CA ILE A 34 9.57 8.22 -3.12
C ILE A 34 8.58 9.13 -3.83
N GLU A 35 8.84 9.50 -5.07
CA GLU A 35 7.97 10.38 -5.87
C GLU A 35 6.65 9.69 -6.21
N GLY A 36 6.71 8.46 -6.69
CA GLY A 36 5.54 7.65 -7.01
C GLY A 36 5.90 6.36 -7.72
N VAL A 37 5.47 5.25 -7.16
CA VAL A 37 5.73 3.93 -7.71
C VAL A 37 4.88 3.68 -8.94
N THR A 38 5.51 3.21 -10.02
CA THR A 38 4.86 2.54 -11.13
C THR A 38 5.10 1.02 -11.03
N PHE A 39 4.09 0.23 -11.36
CA PHE A 39 4.25 -1.23 -11.43
C PHE A 39 4.97 -1.59 -12.73
N GLU A 40 6.03 -2.37 -12.64
CA GLU A 40 6.67 -2.97 -13.79
C GLU A 40 5.80 -4.14 -14.27
N LEU A 41 5.14 -3.97 -15.41
CA LEU A 41 4.15 -4.91 -15.92
C LEU A 41 4.70 -5.67 -17.12
N HIS A 42 4.44 -7.00 -17.16
CA HIS A 42 4.78 -7.82 -18.33
C HIS A 42 3.93 -7.48 -19.55
N ASN A 43 2.62 -7.26 -19.30
CA ASN A 43 1.66 -6.88 -20.32
C ASN A 43 0.75 -5.77 -19.79
N THR A 44 0.02 -5.10 -20.69
CA THR A 44 -1.07 -4.22 -20.27
C THR A 44 -2.16 -5.06 -19.63
N PRO A 45 -2.47 -4.86 -18.34
CA PRO A 45 -3.48 -5.64 -17.66
C PRO A 45 -4.84 -5.49 -18.35
N ASN A 46 -5.53 -6.61 -18.51
CA ASN A 46 -6.89 -6.65 -19.06
C ASN A 46 -7.75 -7.58 -18.19
N GLN A 47 -8.78 -7.03 -17.59
CA GLN A 47 -9.72 -7.80 -16.79
C GLN A 47 -10.99 -8.07 -17.59
N SER A 48 -11.18 -9.32 -18.00
CA SER A 48 -12.36 -9.76 -18.76
C SER A 48 -13.59 -9.95 -17.88
N PHE A 49 -13.43 -10.10 -16.58
CA PHE A 49 -14.50 -10.35 -15.62
C PHE A 49 -14.18 -9.75 -14.26
N VAL A 50 -15.07 -8.91 -13.73
CA VAL A 50 -14.99 -8.38 -12.37
C VAL A 50 -15.68 -9.35 -11.41
N CYS A 51 -14.92 -9.87 -10.45
CA CYS A 51 -15.49 -10.77 -9.43
C CYS A 51 -16.53 -10.03 -8.57
N PRO A 52 -17.70 -10.65 -8.30
CA PRO A 52 -18.67 -10.08 -7.37
C PRO A 52 -18.04 -9.83 -5.98
N GLU A 53 -18.56 -8.82 -5.28
CA GLU A 53 -18.11 -8.54 -3.90
C GLU A 53 -18.31 -9.75 -3.00
N TYR A 54 -17.37 -9.97 -2.08
CA TYR A 54 -17.49 -11.03 -1.08
C TYR A 54 -18.66 -10.74 -0.13
N SER A 55 -19.39 -11.77 0.24
CA SER A 55 -20.44 -11.67 1.25
C SER A 55 -19.85 -11.81 2.65
N PHE A 56 -20.21 -10.90 3.54
CA PHE A 56 -19.80 -10.91 4.96
C PHE A 56 -21.03 -10.75 5.86
N ASP A 57 -20.90 -11.20 7.11
CA ASP A 57 -21.88 -10.90 8.15
C ASP A 57 -21.96 -9.41 8.45
N GLN A 58 -23.04 -8.99 9.11
CA GLN A 58 -23.33 -7.58 9.37
C GLN A 58 -22.24 -6.90 10.24
N GLN A 59 -21.69 -7.60 11.22
CA GLN A 59 -20.65 -7.06 12.09
C GLN A 59 -19.35 -6.81 11.29
N THR A 60 -18.95 -7.76 10.47
CA THR A 60 -17.78 -7.64 9.59
C THR A 60 -17.95 -6.49 8.60
N LYS A 61 -19.16 -6.35 8.00
CA LYS A 61 -19.45 -5.23 7.08
C LYS A 61 -19.34 -3.87 7.78
N GLN A 62 -19.79 -3.76 9.04
CA GLN A 62 -19.65 -2.52 9.81
C GLN A 62 -18.18 -2.17 10.07
N LEU A 63 -17.38 -3.15 10.51
CA LEU A 63 -15.95 -2.97 10.74
C LEU A 63 -15.20 -2.56 9.47
N MET A 64 -15.50 -3.23 8.35
CA MET A 64 -14.90 -2.88 7.05
C MET A 64 -15.29 -1.47 6.60
N SER A 65 -16.55 -1.07 6.75
CA SER A 65 -16.97 0.29 6.39
C SER A 65 -16.25 1.34 7.23
N ALA A 66 -16.14 1.14 8.54
CA ALA A 66 -15.40 2.07 9.40
C ALA A 66 -13.91 2.19 9.03
N GLU A 67 -13.27 1.08 8.61
CA GLU A 67 -11.88 1.11 8.14
C GLU A 67 -11.73 1.79 6.77
N ILE A 68 -12.73 1.65 5.87
CA ILE A 68 -12.78 2.33 4.57
C ILE A 68 -12.95 3.85 4.78
N ASP A 69 -13.84 4.27 5.70
CA ASP A 69 -14.00 5.68 6.04
C ASP A 69 -12.68 6.26 6.57
N LEU A 70 -11.99 5.52 7.46
CA LEU A 70 -10.67 5.92 7.95
C LEU A 70 -9.61 6.01 6.82
N PHE A 71 -9.69 5.13 5.83
CA PHE A 71 -8.79 5.18 4.68
C PHE A 71 -9.05 6.40 3.78
N LEU A 72 -10.31 6.80 3.63
CA LEU A 72 -10.68 8.03 2.93
C LEU A 72 -10.15 9.27 3.67
N ASP A 73 -10.37 9.36 4.99
CA ASP A 73 -9.90 10.46 5.82
C ASP A 73 -8.38 10.62 5.77
N LYS A 74 -7.66 9.50 5.68
CA LYS A 74 -6.20 9.46 5.56
C LYS A 74 -5.69 9.61 4.12
N ASN A 75 -6.55 9.76 3.14
CA ASN A 75 -6.21 9.76 1.71
C ASN A 75 -5.41 8.51 1.27
N ILE A 76 -5.61 7.36 1.91
CA ILE A 76 -5.06 6.07 1.49
C ILE A 76 -5.79 5.57 0.24
N ILE A 77 -7.10 5.87 0.17
CA ILE A 77 -7.96 5.59 -0.98
C ILE A 77 -8.72 6.86 -1.39
N GLU A 78 -9.24 6.84 -2.59
CA GLU A 78 -10.14 7.87 -3.12
C GLU A 78 -11.31 7.23 -3.86
N ARG A 79 -12.49 7.91 -3.89
CA ARG A 79 -13.64 7.49 -4.69
C ARG A 79 -13.38 7.82 -6.15
N VAL A 80 -13.72 6.89 -7.04
CA VAL A 80 -13.46 7.03 -8.47
C VAL A 80 -14.60 6.47 -9.32
N GLY A 81 -14.62 6.84 -10.60
CA GLY A 81 -15.43 6.20 -11.61
C GLY A 81 -14.70 5.07 -12.33
N HIS A 82 -15.45 4.36 -13.17
CA HIS A 82 -14.88 3.37 -14.10
C HIS A 82 -14.07 4.05 -15.20
N GLU A 83 -13.00 3.40 -15.61
CA GLU A 83 -12.15 3.82 -16.73
C GLU A 83 -11.60 2.64 -17.51
N ASN A 84 -11.18 2.88 -18.76
CA ASN A 84 -10.66 1.82 -19.62
C ASN A 84 -9.32 1.25 -19.09
N GLY A 85 -9.21 -0.07 -19.12
CA GLY A 85 -8.01 -0.80 -18.72
C GLY A 85 -7.77 -0.79 -17.21
N GLU A 86 -8.81 -0.61 -16.41
CA GLU A 86 -8.76 -0.75 -14.95
C GLU A 86 -8.77 -2.21 -14.50
N ILE A 87 -8.32 -2.45 -13.29
CA ILE A 87 -8.47 -3.72 -12.58
C ILE A 87 -9.23 -3.47 -11.30
N VAL A 88 -10.39 -4.11 -11.16
CA VAL A 88 -11.23 -4.02 -9.96
C VAL A 88 -11.10 -5.32 -9.17
N SER A 89 -10.53 -5.22 -7.98
CA SER A 89 -10.26 -6.34 -7.10
C SER A 89 -11.28 -6.44 -5.98
N ASN A 90 -11.38 -7.61 -5.36
CA ASN A 90 -12.09 -7.76 -4.09
C ASN A 90 -11.20 -7.42 -2.91
N ILE A 91 -11.82 -7.01 -1.81
CA ILE A 91 -11.16 -6.79 -0.53
C ILE A 91 -11.71 -7.75 0.52
N PHE A 92 -10.91 -8.08 1.51
CA PHE A 92 -11.32 -8.92 2.63
C PHE A 92 -10.63 -8.48 3.93
N PRO A 93 -11.29 -8.70 5.10
CA PRO A 93 -10.73 -8.32 6.38
C PRO A 93 -9.80 -9.40 6.92
N ARG A 94 -8.72 -8.99 7.55
CA ARG A 94 -7.88 -9.83 8.39
C ARG A 94 -7.84 -9.29 9.81
N LYS A 95 -8.23 -10.09 10.78
CA LYS A 95 -8.20 -9.69 12.20
C LYS A 95 -6.76 -9.52 12.67
N LYS A 96 -6.47 -8.38 13.31
CA LYS A 96 -5.24 -8.12 14.07
C LYS A 96 -5.36 -8.73 15.47
N LYS A 97 -4.24 -8.97 16.15
CA LYS A 97 -4.23 -9.43 17.56
C LYS A 97 -4.95 -8.46 18.50
N SER A 98 -5.00 -7.20 18.17
CA SER A 98 -5.71 -6.13 18.91
C SER A 98 -7.23 -6.13 18.75
N GLY A 99 -7.82 -7.07 18.00
CA GLY A 99 -9.25 -7.10 17.67
C GLY A 99 -9.65 -6.19 16.50
N LYS A 100 -8.80 -5.26 16.09
CA LYS A 100 -9.02 -4.44 14.89
C LYS A 100 -8.88 -5.29 13.64
N ILE A 101 -9.47 -4.83 12.54
CA ILE A 101 -9.29 -5.45 11.24
C ILE A 101 -8.22 -4.74 10.42
N ARG A 102 -7.74 -5.42 9.40
CA ARG A 102 -6.90 -4.90 8.32
C ARG A 102 -7.56 -5.28 7.01
N ILE A 103 -7.76 -4.34 6.12
CA ILE A 103 -8.26 -4.60 4.78
C ILE A 103 -7.10 -5.07 3.90
N ILE A 104 -7.31 -6.20 3.23
CA ILE A 104 -6.36 -6.77 2.27
C ILE A 104 -7.04 -6.80 0.91
N GLY A 105 -6.36 -6.31 -0.12
CA GLY A 105 -6.80 -6.43 -1.50
C GLY A 105 -6.46 -7.82 -2.08
N ASN A 106 -7.42 -8.43 -2.75
CA ASN A 106 -7.18 -9.65 -3.53
C ASN A 106 -6.66 -9.26 -4.93
N PHE A 107 -5.44 -8.78 -4.99
CA PHE A 107 -4.81 -8.28 -6.21
C PHE A 107 -4.18 -9.38 -7.08
N LYS A 108 -4.80 -10.57 -7.17
CA LYS A 108 -4.26 -11.69 -7.96
C LYS A 108 -4.06 -11.31 -9.42
N ASP A 109 -5.06 -10.64 -10.02
CA ASP A 109 -5.04 -10.33 -11.45
C ASP A 109 -3.90 -9.37 -11.79
N ILE A 110 -3.73 -8.29 -11.03
CA ILE A 110 -2.61 -7.39 -11.25
C ILE A 110 -1.27 -8.03 -10.84
N ASN A 111 -1.22 -8.82 -9.78
CA ASN A 111 0.01 -9.48 -9.33
C ASN A 111 0.56 -10.47 -10.36
N SER A 112 -0.30 -11.09 -11.19
CA SER A 112 0.16 -11.97 -12.29
C SER A 112 0.85 -11.21 -13.42
N GLU A 113 0.56 -9.92 -13.57
CA GLU A 113 1.18 -9.05 -14.58
C GLU A 113 2.39 -8.27 -14.04
N ILE A 114 2.55 -8.17 -12.71
CA ILE A 114 3.72 -7.49 -12.12
C ILE A 114 4.96 -8.36 -12.28
N ALA A 115 6.03 -7.78 -12.82
CA ALA A 115 7.33 -8.44 -12.96
C ALA A 115 7.86 -8.90 -11.60
N TYR A 116 8.18 -10.19 -11.51
CA TYR A 116 8.75 -10.74 -10.29
C TYR A 116 10.26 -10.47 -10.21
N HIS A 117 10.67 -9.81 -9.14
CA HIS A 117 12.07 -9.60 -8.84
C HIS A 117 12.44 -10.30 -7.53
N LYS A 118 13.42 -11.18 -7.59
CA LYS A 118 13.95 -11.83 -6.40
C LYS A 118 14.68 -10.79 -5.53
N PHE A 119 14.29 -10.67 -4.28
CA PHE A 119 14.99 -9.87 -3.29
C PHE A 119 15.20 -10.65 -1.99
N LYS A 120 16.21 -10.28 -1.22
CA LYS A 120 16.49 -10.88 0.08
C LYS A 120 16.24 -9.87 1.18
N GLN A 121 15.38 -10.22 2.11
CA GLN A 121 15.27 -9.50 3.37
C GLN A 121 16.38 -9.93 4.32
N THR A 122 16.82 -9.02 5.21
CA THR A 122 17.75 -9.35 6.29
C THR A 122 17.13 -10.44 7.17
N THR A 123 17.87 -11.53 7.36
CA THR A 123 17.42 -12.64 8.20
C THR A 123 17.82 -12.41 9.66
N VAL A 124 17.14 -13.10 10.58
CA VAL A 124 17.52 -13.10 12.00
C VAL A 124 18.98 -13.52 12.17
N GLN A 125 19.43 -14.54 11.42
CA GLN A 125 20.83 -14.96 11.46
C GLN A 125 21.79 -13.85 11.06
N SER A 126 21.51 -13.12 9.98
CA SER A 126 22.32 -11.97 9.55
C SER A 126 22.38 -10.88 10.62
N ILE A 127 21.30 -10.68 11.39
CA ILE A 127 21.29 -9.73 12.51
C ILE A 127 22.19 -10.25 13.63
N ILE A 128 22.06 -11.53 14.00
CA ILE A 128 22.89 -12.17 15.06
C ILE A 128 24.37 -12.06 14.70
N ASP A 129 24.75 -12.31 13.44
CA ASP A 129 26.13 -12.26 12.96
C ASP A 129 26.74 -10.83 13.04
N MET A 130 25.90 -9.79 13.02
CA MET A 130 26.34 -8.40 13.18
C MET A 130 26.47 -7.96 14.64
N LEU A 131 25.87 -8.69 15.60
CA LEU A 131 25.86 -8.30 17.01
C LEU A 131 27.21 -8.54 17.67
N ARG A 132 27.60 -7.61 18.52
CA ARG A 132 28.82 -7.70 19.36
C ARG A 132 28.48 -7.49 20.83
N PRO A 133 29.19 -8.13 21.76
CA PRO A 133 29.00 -7.90 23.19
C PRO A 133 29.10 -6.41 23.55
N GLY A 134 28.19 -5.94 24.40
CA GLY A 134 28.19 -4.54 24.90
C GLY A 134 27.50 -3.53 23.97
N GLN A 135 26.92 -3.94 22.84
CA GLN A 135 26.13 -3.04 21.99
C GLN A 135 24.75 -2.75 22.58
N PHE A 136 24.27 -1.52 22.39
CA PHE A 136 22.89 -1.14 22.63
C PHE A 136 22.06 -1.45 21.38
N LEU A 137 20.84 -1.94 21.59
CA LEU A 137 19.89 -2.25 20.52
C LEU A 137 18.64 -1.40 20.69
N CYS A 138 18.05 -0.99 19.58
CA CYS A 138 16.73 -0.40 19.54
C CYS A 138 15.88 -1.07 18.46
N SER A 139 14.56 -1.03 18.61
CA SER A 139 13.61 -1.49 17.61
C SER A 139 12.70 -0.33 17.20
N ILE A 140 12.52 -0.16 15.90
CA ILE A 140 11.61 0.83 15.33
C ILE A 140 10.58 0.07 14.49
N ASP A 141 9.29 0.19 14.85
CA ASP A 141 8.19 -0.37 14.09
C ASP A 141 7.43 0.77 13.37
N LEU A 142 7.26 0.63 12.07
CA LEU A 142 6.56 1.62 11.26
C LEU A 142 5.09 1.22 11.11
N GLN A 143 4.21 2.05 11.65
CA GLN A 143 2.78 1.83 11.49
C GLN A 143 2.35 2.08 10.04
N ASP A 144 1.60 1.11 9.48
CA ASP A 144 0.99 1.21 8.15
C ASP A 144 1.99 1.58 7.03
N ALA A 145 3.19 1.02 7.11
CA ALA A 145 4.39 1.38 6.36
C ALA A 145 4.18 1.51 4.84
N TYR A 146 3.50 0.55 4.21
CA TYR A 146 3.26 0.58 2.75
C TYR A 146 2.43 1.78 2.30
N TYR A 147 1.47 2.22 3.12
CA TYR A 147 0.62 3.36 2.77
C TYR A 147 1.37 4.70 2.71
N CYS A 148 2.63 4.74 3.19
CA CYS A 148 3.46 5.93 3.06
C CYS A 148 3.98 6.16 1.63
N ILE A 149 4.05 5.11 0.80
CA ILE A 149 4.60 5.14 -0.55
C ILE A 149 3.48 5.46 -1.55
N ASN A 150 3.62 6.58 -2.25
CA ASN A 150 2.68 6.99 -3.28
C ASN A 150 2.71 6.03 -4.48
N VAL A 151 1.55 5.77 -5.09
CA VAL A 151 1.45 5.11 -6.39
C VAL A 151 1.18 6.19 -7.45
N ASP A 152 1.94 6.15 -8.54
CA ASP A 152 1.75 7.06 -9.66
C ASP A 152 0.30 7.04 -10.16
N LYS A 153 -0.25 8.21 -10.46
CA LYS A 153 -1.67 8.37 -10.83
C LYS A 153 -2.07 7.46 -12.01
N THR A 154 -1.17 7.23 -12.96
CA THR A 154 -1.43 6.40 -14.15
C THR A 154 -1.56 4.92 -13.82
N HIS A 155 -1.04 4.48 -12.66
CA HIS A 155 -1.07 3.08 -12.21
C HIS A 155 -2.11 2.78 -11.13
N ARG A 156 -2.76 3.81 -10.54
CA ARG A 156 -3.79 3.62 -9.51
C ARG A 156 -5.00 2.84 -10.02
N LYS A 157 -5.31 2.97 -11.30
CA LYS A 157 -6.40 2.22 -11.95
C LYS A 157 -6.27 0.70 -11.86
N TYR A 158 -5.08 0.18 -11.60
CA TYR A 158 -4.84 -1.26 -11.44
C TYR A 158 -5.06 -1.78 -10.02
N ILE A 159 -5.29 -0.88 -9.06
CA ILE A 159 -5.49 -1.22 -7.65
C ILE A 159 -6.83 -0.65 -7.12
N LYS A 160 -7.86 -0.75 -7.97
CA LYS A 160 -9.23 -0.42 -7.61
C LYS A 160 -9.90 -1.59 -6.88
N PHE A 161 -10.93 -1.26 -6.11
CA PHE A 161 -11.82 -2.24 -5.49
C PHE A 161 -13.23 -1.69 -5.36
N SER A 162 -14.20 -2.60 -5.30
CA SER A 162 -15.60 -2.27 -5.05
C SER A 162 -15.96 -2.53 -3.59
N TRP A 163 -16.77 -1.65 -3.01
CA TRP A 163 -17.38 -1.85 -1.70
C TRP A 163 -18.75 -1.18 -1.65
N LYS A 164 -19.81 -1.97 -1.38
CA LYS A 164 -21.22 -1.52 -1.34
C LYS A 164 -21.64 -0.77 -2.62
N ASN A 165 -21.25 -1.29 -3.78
CA ASN A 165 -21.49 -0.70 -5.10
C ASN A 165 -20.81 0.67 -5.34
N GLU A 166 -19.89 1.08 -4.48
CA GLU A 166 -19.01 2.23 -4.74
C GLU A 166 -17.63 1.74 -5.17
N LEU A 167 -16.99 2.49 -6.07
CA LEU A 167 -15.66 2.18 -6.59
C LEU A 167 -14.62 3.08 -5.93
N PHE A 168 -13.57 2.46 -5.45
CA PHE A 168 -12.43 3.10 -4.80
C PHE A 168 -11.14 2.69 -5.48
N GLN A 169 -10.12 3.54 -5.40
CA GLN A 169 -8.75 3.16 -5.74
C GLN A 169 -7.78 3.57 -4.64
N PHE A 170 -6.71 2.78 -4.48
CA PHE A 170 -5.61 3.17 -3.59
C PHE A 170 -4.77 4.28 -4.22
N THR A 171 -4.38 5.24 -3.40
CA THR A 171 -3.45 6.32 -3.79
C THR A 171 -1.99 5.96 -3.52
N CYS A 172 -1.78 4.90 -2.74
CA CYS A 172 -0.50 4.45 -2.21
C CYS A 172 -0.40 2.92 -2.29
N LEU A 173 0.77 2.36 -1.97
CA LEU A 173 0.97 0.91 -1.99
C LEU A 173 0.01 0.21 -1.04
N ALA A 174 -0.81 -0.67 -1.61
CA ALA A 174 -1.82 -1.42 -0.87
C ALA A 174 -1.26 -2.74 -0.34
N GLN A 175 -1.85 -3.23 0.75
CA GLN A 175 -1.57 -4.57 1.26
C GLN A 175 -2.19 -5.62 0.33
N GLY A 176 -1.38 -6.58 -0.10
CA GLY A 176 -1.75 -7.59 -1.09
C GLY A 176 -1.05 -7.42 -2.44
N ILE A 177 -0.44 -6.26 -2.70
CA ILE A 177 0.40 -6.04 -3.88
C ILE A 177 1.72 -6.81 -3.72
N GLY A 178 2.04 -7.68 -4.69
CA GLY A 178 3.16 -8.62 -4.61
C GLY A 178 4.54 -7.97 -4.55
N CYS A 179 4.72 -6.83 -5.22
CA CYS A 179 5.99 -6.11 -5.20
C CYS A 179 6.17 -5.17 -3.99
N ALA A 180 5.13 -4.93 -3.18
CA ALA A 180 5.19 -3.97 -2.07
C ALA A 180 6.34 -4.23 -1.07
N PRO A 181 6.64 -5.49 -0.65
CA PRO A 181 7.74 -5.76 0.27
C PRO A 181 9.12 -5.44 -0.30
N ARG A 182 9.27 -5.46 -1.63
CA ARG A 182 10.54 -5.12 -2.30
C ARG A 182 10.70 -3.61 -2.46
N LEU A 183 9.59 -2.91 -2.70
CA LEU A 183 9.59 -1.47 -2.96
C LEU A 183 9.74 -0.65 -1.67
N PHE A 184 9.31 -1.21 -0.54
CA PHE A 184 9.47 -0.65 0.79
C PHE A 184 10.80 -1.06 1.41
#